data_5a2ea6a69a1f78ef32f335b0b7dab911
#
_entry.id   5a2ea6a69a1f78ef32f335b0b7dab911
#
_cell.length_a   1.000
_cell.length_b   1.000
_cell.length_c   1.000
_cell.angle_alpha   90.00
_cell.angle_beta   90.00
_cell.angle_gamma   90.00
#
_symmetry.space_group_name_H-M   'P 1'
#
loop_
_entity.id
_entity.type
_entity.pdbx_description
1 polymer ?
#
loop_
_entity_poly.entity_id
_entity_poly.type
_entity_poly.pdbx_seq_one_letter_code
_entity_poly.pdbx_strand_id
1 'polypeptide(L)'
;MQLANLLVKGYFPEELLPPFTTEDLPSVLPKVLPDLDELDPISGNKKRIITKSIAYSIPKIKGYRRNLGIPHPLHYIRLANTIVENWGDILTHCSQSFVTMSPITTKATSARSILKPSFKNTVRKKIIRSTGYRYLLKVDIAKFYSSIYTHSIPWALHTKDVAKQHRKRNTHFGNALDEDSRKLQDGQTVGLPIGPDTSRIISEIILVAIDKEMKSRLGYVQGVRVVDDYHLYFKTHGDLEKGRAVIHKALKDYELELNQNKELLLELPEVIENEWFSEIREFKFRNRWNYQRTDIITFFDTVITYAKKFPDELVLTYAMSKLRFTVFNVKNWKILQSLMLNALLIEPKILPYVAQNLIGYYKKGFNINESAIKDALEQFIIYHSDLSNDFEISRALWILKSLKIEISE
;
A
#
# COMPACT_ATOMS: atom_id res chain seq x y z
N MET A 1 16.33 12.20 -5.96
CA MET A 1 15.03 12.54 -5.34
C MET A 1 15.05 14.01 -4.94
N GLN A 2 13.96 14.74 -5.17
CA GLN A 2 13.81 16.11 -4.62
C GLN A 2 12.89 16.06 -3.39
N LEU A 3 13.22 16.85 -2.36
CA LEU A 3 12.43 16.92 -1.12
C LEU A 3 10.97 17.26 -1.41
N ALA A 4 10.73 18.30 -2.22
CA ALA A 4 9.38 18.70 -2.63
C ALA A 4 8.55 17.54 -3.21
N ASN A 5 9.17 16.63 -3.94
CA ASN A 5 8.49 15.48 -4.52
C ASN A 5 7.98 14.48 -3.45
N LEU A 6 8.80 14.21 -2.42
CA LEU A 6 8.39 13.42 -1.26
C LEU A 6 7.26 14.10 -0.49
N LEU A 7 7.31 15.42 -0.32
CA LEU A 7 6.31 16.16 0.45
C LEU A 7 4.97 16.21 -0.28
N VAL A 8 4.96 16.51 -1.58
CA VAL A 8 3.72 16.65 -2.35
C VAL A 8 3.07 15.32 -2.68
N LYS A 9 3.89 14.32 -3.05
CA LYS A 9 3.38 13.06 -3.61
C LYS A 9 3.54 11.84 -2.70
N GLY A 10 4.39 11.94 -1.67
CA GLY A 10 4.77 10.82 -0.83
C GLY A 10 4.29 10.90 0.62
N TYR A 11 3.74 12.01 1.05
CA TYR A 11 3.40 12.22 2.46
C TYR A 11 2.09 11.55 2.84
N PHE A 12 0.99 11.92 2.21
CA PHE A 12 -0.31 11.37 2.57
C PHE A 12 -0.53 9.96 1.99
N PRO A 13 -1.23 9.08 2.73
CA PRO A 13 -1.78 7.86 2.16
C PRO A 13 -2.69 8.18 0.96
N GLU A 14 -2.66 7.34 -0.07
CA GLU A 14 -3.50 7.51 -1.27
C GLU A 14 -5.00 7.34 -1.00
N GLU A 15 -5.32 6.68 0.09
CA GLU A 15 -6.68 6.37 0.50
C GLU A 15 -7.41 7.57 1.14
N LEU A 16 -6.72 8.68 1.39
CA LEU A 16 -7.39 9.91 1.85
C LEU A 16 -8.31 10.48 0.78
N LEU A 17 -9.24 11.31 1.22
CA LEU A 17 -10.16 12.00 0.32
C LEU A 17 -9.43 12.98 -0.61
N PRO A 18 -9.92 13.19 -1.85
CA PRO A 18 -9.29 14.09 -2.81
C PRO A 18 -8.98 15.51 -2.34
N PRO A 19 -9.75 16.14 -1.42
CA PRO A 19 -9.42 17.47 -0.91
C PRO A 19 -8.18 17.53 0.00
N PHE A 20 -7.75 16.38 0.54
CA PHE A 20 -6.54 16.35 1.37
C PHE A 20 -5.30 16.28 0.48
N THR A 21 -4.70 17.43 0.22
CA THR A 21 -3.47 17.57 -0.57
C THR A 21 -2.35 18.16 0.28
N THR A 22 -1.12 18.04 -0.20
CA THR A 22 0.10 18.59 0.41
C THR A 22 0.87 19.46 -0.58
N GLU A 23 0.18 20.00 -1.59
CA GLU A 23 0.78 20.77 -2.68
C GLU A 23 1.48 22.03 -2.17
N ASP A 24 0.94 22.66 -1.11
CA ASP A 24 1.48 23.87 -0.51
C ASP A 24 2.61 23.61 0.50
N LEU A 25 2.85 22.36 0.90
CA LEU A 25 3.82 22.03 1.93
C LEU A 25 5.26 22.45 1.57
N PRO A 26 5.73 22.39 0.31
CA PRO A 26 7.06 22.88 -0.06
C PRO A 26 7.26 24.38 0.17
N SER A 27 6.20 25.20 0.16
CA SER A 27 6.30 26.65 0.35
C SER A 27 6.76 27.06 1.76
N VAL A 28 6.56 26.19 2.76
CA VAL A 28 6.98 26.43 4.14
C VAL A 28 8.42 25.97 4.42
N LEU A 29 9.07 25.22 3.51
CA LEU A 29 10.41 24.68 3.72
C LEU A 29 11.46 25.73 4.08
N PRO A 30 11.53 26.93 3.45
CA PRO A 30 12.53 27.94 3.80
C PRO A 30 12.44 28.41 5.25
N LYS A 31 11.24 28.32 5.86
CA LYS A 31 10.99 28.70 7.26
C LYS A 31 11.28 27.54 8.22
N VAL A 32 11.04 26.30 7.79
CA VAL A 32 11.07 25.11 8.67
C VAL A 32 12.44 24.43 8.67
N LEU A 33 13.14 24.39 7.53
CA LEU A 33 14.42 23.68 7.43
C LEU A 33 15.50 24.22 8.38
N PRO A 34 15.69 25.54 8.54
CA PRO A 34 16.69 26.09 9.46
C PRO A 34 16.43 25.68 10.93
N ASP A 35 15.15 25.54 11.30
CA ASP A 35 14.73 25.29 12.67
C ASP A 35 14.58 23.79 12.97
N LEU A 36 14.73 22.91 11.97
CA LEU A 36 14.58 21.45 12.19
C LEU A 36 15.58 20.92 13.23
N ASP A 37 16.79 21.47 13.32
CA ASP A 37 17.79 21.06 14.31
C ASP A 37 17.49 21.66 15.69
N GLU A 38 16.83 22.80 15.79
CA GLU A 38 16.37 23.39 17.04
C GLU A 38 15.23 22.59 17.69
N LEU A 39 14.46 21.86 16.88
CA LEU A 39 13.45 20.90 17.39
C LEU A 39 14.10 19.75 18.19
N ASP A 40 15.43 19.67 18.17
CA ASP A 40 16.20 18.62 18.83
C ASP A 40 17.52 19.14 19.40
N PRO A 41 17.45 19.97 20.46
CA PRO A 41 18.66 20.55 21.04
C PRO A 41 19.60 19.45 21.54
N ILE A 42 20.82 19.43 21.01
CA ILE A 42 21.89 18.48 21.33
C ILE A 42 22.41 18.70 22.76
N SER A 43 22.14 19.85 23.35
CA SER A 43 22.66 20.21 24.68
C SER A 43 21.57 20.81 25.59
N GLY A 44 21.44 20.22 26.76
CA GLY A 44 20.76 20.78 27.94
C GLY A 44 19.23 20.59 27.96
N ASN A 45 18.71 20.23 29.07
CA ASN A 45 17.37 20.17 29.66
C ASN A 45 16.07 20.45 28.80
N LYS A 46 16.15 20.54 27.48
CA LYS A 46 14.96 20.63 26.60
C LYS A 46 14.48 19.23 26.22
N LYS A 47 13.22 18.93 26.53
CA LYS A 47 12.59 17.67 26.14
C LYS A 47 12.60 17.52 24.62
N ARG A 48 13.05 16.36 24.13
CA ARG A 48 12.94 16.00 22.72
C ARG A 48 11.48 16.09 22.31
N ILE A 49 11.20 16.80 21.22
CA ILE A 49 9.85 16.84 20.65
C ILE A 49 9.62 15.54 19.91
N ILE A 50 8.67 14.77 20.37
CA ILE A 50 8.16 13.56 19.71
C ILE A 50 6.69 13.78 19.37
N THR A 51 6.21 13.14 18.32
CA THR A 51 4.82 13.25 17.88
C THR A 51 4.22 11.88 17.62
N LYS A 52 2.91 11.80 17.64
CA LYS A 52 2.16 10.60 17.30
C LYS A 52 1.54 10.76 15.91
N SER A 53 1.64 9.73 15.09
CA SER A 53 0.91 9.69 13.82
C SER A 53 -0.61 9.54 14.07
N ILE A 54 -1.40 10.26 13.28
CA ILE A 54 -2.86 10.10 13.29
C ILE A 54 -3.18 8.79 12.56
N ALA A 55 -3.99 7.94 13.19
CA ALA A 55 -4.47 6.72 12.58
C ALA A 55 -5.68 7.02 11.69
N TYR A 56 -5.69 6.45 10.48
CA TYR A 56 -6.82 6.46 9.56
C TYR A 56 -7.15 5.02 9.18
N SER A 57 -8.31 4.54 9.62
CA SER A 57 -8.71 3.15 9.46
C SER A 57 -9.36 2.90 8.11
N ILE A 58 -8.85 1.92 7.35
CA ILE A 58 -9.41 1.51 6.06
C ILE A 58 -9.85 0.04 6.04
N PRO A 59 -10.88 -0.31 5.26
CA PRO A 59 -11.34 -1.70 5.16
C PRO A 59 -10.32 -2.58 4.46
N LYS A 60 -10.19 -3.81 4.96
CA LYS A 60 -9.57 -4.95 4.29
C LYS A 60 -10.65 -6.00 3.97
N ILE A 61 -10.24 -7.07 3.33
CA ILE A 61 -11.09 -8.25 3.12
C ILE A 61 -11.57 -8.83 4.46
N LYS A 62 -12.71 -9.53 4.45
CA LYS A 62 -13.32 -10.21 5.61
C LYS A 62 -13.56 -9.29 6.81
N GLY A 63 -13.87 -8.03 6.60
CA GLY A 63 -14.14 -7.09 7.69
C GLY A 63 -12.92 -6.69 8.53
N TYR A 64 -11.72 -7.18 8.22
CA TYR A 64 -10.50 -6.70 8.86
C TYR A 64 -10.21 -5.24 8.52
N ARG A 65 -9.43 -4.59 9.38
CA ARG A 65 -9.05 -3.19 9.22
C ARG A 65 -7.54 -3.06 9.03
N ARG A 66 -7.15 -1.99 8.34
CA ARG A 66 -5.76 -1.54 8.26
C ARG A 66 -5.69 -0.09 8.70
N ASN A 67 -4.89 0.19 9.73
CA ASN A 67 -4.62 1.55 10.15
C ASN A 67 -3.49 2.12 9.31
N LEU A 68 -3.79 3.16 8.54
CA LEU A 68 -2.81 4.01 7.90
C LEU A 68 -2.35 5.07 8.89
N GLY A 69 -1.11 5.55 8.75
CA GLY A 69 -0.56 6.58 9.60
C GLY A 69 -0.36 7.89 8.84
N ILE A 70 -0.81 8.99 9.42
CA ILE A 70 -0.53 10.34 8.93
C ILE A 70 0.44 10.97 9.94
N PRO A 71 1.76 11.00 9.64
CA PRO A 71 2.75 11.58 10.55
C PRO A 71 2.57 13.08 10.73
N HIS A 72 3.09 13.63 11.83
CA HIS A 72 3.16 15.08 12.01
C HIS A 72 4.08 15.71 10.94
N PRO A 73 3.67 16.82 10.29
CA PRO A 73 4.39 17.37 9.14
C PRO A 73 5.84 17.72 9.42
N LEU A 74 6.18 18.30 10.56
CA LEU A 74 7.56 18.69 10.90
C LEU A 74 8.50 17.49 10.94
N HIS A 75 8.12 16.40 11.63
CA HIS A 75 8.95 15.20 11.68
C HIS A 75 8.95 14.43 10.34
N TYR A 76 7.85 14.51 9.60
CA TYR A 76 7.85 13.97 8.23
C TYR A 76 8.83 14.71 7.33
N ILE A 77 8.85 16.06 7.35
CA ILE A 77 9.81 16.89 6.60
C ILE A 77 11.24 16.50 7.00
N ARG A 78 11.52 16.34 8.31
CA ARG A 78 12.84 15.96 8.79
C ARG A 78 13.28 14.60 8.24
N LEU A 79 12.47 13.56 8.38
CA LEU A 79 12.75 12.25 7.83
C LEU A 79 12.94 12.27 6.32
N ALA A 80 12.05 12.98 5.61
CA ALA A 80 12.15 13.15 4.16
C ALA A 80 13.44 13.85 3.74
N ASN A 81 13.87 14.88 4.48
CA ASN A 81 15.12 15.59 4.24
C ASN A 81 16.33 14.65 4.44
N THR A 82 16.39 13.92 5.55
CA THR A 82 17.45 12.92 5.80
C THR A 82 17.53 11.87 4.69
N ILE A 83 16.39 11.40 4.17
CA ILE A 83 16.33 10.48 3.03
C ILE A 83 16.90 11.13 1.76
N VAL A 84 16.53 12.39 1.47
CA VAL A 84 16.96 13.08 0.26
C VAL A 84 18.45 13.39 0.28
N GLU A 85 18.98 13.83 1.40
CA GLU A 85 20.43 14.10 1.58
C GLU A 85 21.27 12.85 1.35
N ASN A 86 20.76 11.68 1.69
CA ASN A 86 21.45 10.40 1.55
C ASN A 86 20.91 9.52 0.41
N TRP A 87 20.22 10.15 -0.56
CA TRP A 87 19.52 9.41 -1.62
C TRP A 87 20.43 8.52 -2.46
N GLY A 88 21.63 8.98 -2.77
CA GLY A 88 22.62 8.23 -3.56
C GLY A 88 23.02 6.90 -2.88
N ASP A 89 23.34 6.95 -1.59
CA ASP A 89 23.72 5.78 -0.80
C ASP A 89 22.56 4.80 -0.61
N ILE A 90 21.36 5.35 -0.39
CA ILE A 90 20.12 4.54 -0.30
C ILE A 90 19.87 3.81 -1.62
N LEU A 91 19.98 4.48 -2.77
CA LEU A 91 19.83 3.84 -4.08
C LEU A 91 20.88 2.77 -4.32
N THR A 92 22.14 3.05 -3.99
CA THR A 92 23.26 2.10 -4.11
C THR A 92 22.97 0.86 -3.26
N HIS A 93 22.51 1.02 -2.02
CA HIS A 93 22.11 -0.10 -1.18
C HIS A 93 20.93 -0.87 -1.79
N CYS A 94 19.86 -0.19 -2.18
CA CYS A 94 18.64 -0.82 -2.69
C CYS A 94 18.82 -1.48 -4.06
N SER A 95 19.81 -1.08 -4.87
CA SER A 95 20.13 -1.71 -6.15
C SER A 95 20.71 -3.13 -6.02
N GLN A 96 21.12 -3.54 -4.80
CA GLN A 96 21.74 -4.84 -4.55
C GLN A 96 20.73 -6.00 -4.45
N SER A 97 19.42 -5.71 -4.39
CA SER A 97 18.42 -6.78 -4.42
C SER A 97 18.28 -7.38 -5.82
N PHE A 98 18.32 -8.69 -5.88
CA PHE A 98 18.17 -9.49 -7.11
C PHE A 98 16.75 -10.03 -7.29
N VAL A 99 15.89 -9.94 -6.27
CA VAL A 99 14.51 -10.47 -6.27
C VAL A 99 13.44 -9.39 -6.26
N THR A 100 13.74 -8.16 -5.83
CA THR A 100 12.72 -7.12 -5.68
C THR A 100 12.00 -6.78 -7.00
N MET A 101 10.68 -6.68 -6.90
CA MET A 101 9.78 -6.12 -7.92
C MET A 101 9.20 -4.77 -7.47
N SER A 102 9.63 -4.31 -6.30
CA SER A 102 9.19 -3.05 -5.67
C SER A 102 10.36 -2.07 -5.45
N PRO A 103 11.27 -1.88 -6.43
CA PRO A 103 12.40 -0.98 -6.26
C PRO A 103 11.93 0.44 -5.97
N ILE A 104 12.74 1.21 -5.24
CA ILE A 104 12.47 2.62 -4.94
C ILE A 104 12.72 3.51 -6.18
N THR A 105 11.91 3.34 -7.20
CA THR A 105 12.01 4.05 -8.47
C THR A 105 11.14 5.31 -8.47
N THR A 106 11.67 6.40 -9.01
CA THR A 106 10.96 7.68 -9.12
C THR A 106 10.65 8.01 -10.57
N LYS A 107 9.55 8.71 -10.82
CA LYS A 107 9.20 9.26 -12.12
C LYS A 107 8.47 10.59 -11.95
N ALA A 108 8.94 11.64 -12.63
CA ALA A 108 8.37 12.99 -12.48
C ALA A 108 6.87 13.07 -12.76
N THR A 109 6.39 12.29 -13.75
CA THR A 109 4.97 12.27 -14.15
C THR A 109 4.09 11.34 -13.29
N SER A 110 4.66 10.67 -12.27
CA SER A 110 3.88 9.78 -11.40
C SER A 110 3.07 10.59 -10.38
N ALA A 111 1.90 10.05 -10.02
CA ALA A 111 1.08 10.56 -8.93
C ALA A 111 1.72 10.32 -7.54
N ARG A 112 2.62 9.32 -7.42
CA ARG A 112 3.37 9.03 -6.19
C ARG A 112 4.85 9.37 -6.37
N SER A 113 5.53 9.69 -5.27
CA SER A 113 6.98 9.95 -5.29
C SER A 113 7.78 8.68 -5.58
N ILE A 114 7.32 7.54 -5.10
CA ILE A 114 7.85 6.20 -5.41
C ILE A 114 6.85 5.41 -6.25
N LEU A 115 7.30 4.85 -7.37
CA LEU A 115 6.45 4.06 -8.27
C LEU A 115 5.94 2.78 -7.58
N LYS A 116 4.67 2.48 -7.78
CA LYS A 116 4.11 1.18 -7.36
C LYS A 116 4.67 0.04 -8.21
N PRO A 117 4.80 -1.17 -7.65
CA PRO A 117 5.12 -2.36 -8.43
C PRO A 117 4.12 -2.58 -9.57
N SER A 118 4.63 -2.93 -10.75
CA SER A 118 3.78 -3.27 -11.88
C SER A 118 3.29 -4.72 -11.75
N PHE A 119 1.99 -4.92 -11.61
CA PHE A 119 1.39 -6.25 -11.56
C PHE A 119 1.77 -7.09 -12.79
N LYS A 120 1.62 -6.54 -14.00
CA LYS A 120 1.97 -7.24 -15.26
C LYS A 120 3.44 -7.66 -15.30
N ASN A 121 4.35 -6.79 -14.89
CA ASN A 121 5.78 -7.11 -14.84
C ASN A 121 6.08 -8.18 -13.78
N THR A 122 5.40 -8.15 -12.65
CA THR A 122 5.54 -9.14 -11.58
C THR A 122 5.11 -10.52 -12.07
N VAL A 123 3.93 -10.64 -12.68
CA VAL A 123 3.43 -11.89 -13.26
C VAL A 123 4.40 -12.42 -14.32
N ARG A 124 4.81 -11.57 -15.27
CA ARG A 124 5.79 -11.94 -16.29
C ARG A 124 7.11 -12.45 -15.69
N LYS A 125 7.63 -11.79 -14.66
CA LYS A 125 8.87 -12.20 -13.99
C LYS A 125 8.70 -13.49 -13.19
N LYS A 126 7.55 -13.71 -12.55
CA LYS A 126 7.23 -15.01 -11.91
C LYS A 126 7.30 -16.15 -12.91
N ILE A 127 6.66 -16.02 -14.07
CA ILE A 127 6.68 -17.03 -15.14
C ILE A 127 8.11 -17.31 -15.63
N ILE A 128 8.86 -16.26 -15.98
CA ILE A 128 10.22 -16.42 -16.53
C ILE A 128 11.17 -17.04 -15.49
N ARG A 129 11.07 -16.59 -14.22
CA ARG A 129 11.98 -17.03 -13.16
C ARG A 129 11.66 -18.41 -12.60
N SER A 130 10.44 -18.93 -12.79
CA SER A 130 10.08 -20.29 -12.39
C SER A 130 10.51 -21.36 -13.39
N THR A 131 10.93 -20.97 -14.60
CA THR A 131 11.31 -21.91 -15.65
C THR A 131 12.49 -22.78 -15.22
N GLY A 132 12.30 -24.11 -15.27
CA GLY A 132 13.32 -25.10 -14.86
C GLY A 132 13.41 -25.37 -13.36
N TYR A 133 12.47 -24.82 -12.56
CA TYR A 133 12.35 -25.09 -11.13
C TYR A 133 11.12 -25.96 -10.86
N ARG A 134 11.20 -26.80 -9.81
CA ARG A 134 10.15 -27.74 -9.46
C ARG A 134 9.36 -27.32 -8.21
N TYR A 135 9.97 -26.55 -7.33
CA TYR A 135 9.37 -26.18 -6.05
C TYR A 135 9.29 -24.67 -5.89
N LEU A 136 8.23 -24.23 -5.24
CA LEU A 136 7.96 -22.84 -4.92
C LEU A 136 7.70 -22.69 -3.41
N LEU A 137 8.46 -21.83 -2.76
CA LEU A 137 8.19 -21.35 -1.40
C LEU A 137 7.55 -19.96 -1.51
N LYS A 138 6.28 -19.84 -1.05
CA LYS A 138 5.61 -18.54 -0.86
C LYS A 138 5.66 -18.20 0.62
N VAL A 139 6.12 -17.01 0.95
CA VAL A 139 6.15 -16.49 2.31
C VAL A 139 5.80 -15.00 2.36
N ASP A 140 5.15 -14.60 3.44
CA ASP A 140 4.70 -13.24 3.74
C ASP A 140 5.23 -12.86 5.13
N ILE A 141 5.69 -11.64 5.33
CA ILE A 141 6.18 -11.18 6.64
C ILE A 141 4.99 -10.75 7.49
N ALA A 142 4.91 -11.26 8.71
CA ALA A 142 3.82 -10.98 9.63
C ALA A 142 3.78 -9.50 10.01
N LYS A 143 2.62 -8.83 9.80
CA LYS A 143 2.39 -7.42 10.19
C LYS A 143 3.53 -6.46 9.80
N PHE A 144 4.14 -6.66 8.63
CA PHE A 144 5.44 -6.12 8.24
C PHE A 144 5.71 -4.69 8.72
N TYR A 145 4.97 -3.68 8.25
CA TYR A 145 5.23 -2.28 8.63
C TYR A 145 5.12 -2.03 10.13
N SER A 146 4.19 -2.66 10.82
CA SER A 146 3.97 -2.48 12.26
C SER A 146 4.92 -3.29 13.14
N SER A 147 5.67 -4.25 12.56
CA SER A 147 6.67 -5.05 13.28
C SER A 147 8.10 -4.59 13.05
N ILE A 148 8.34 -3.69 12.10
CA ILE A 148 9.70 -3.19 11.83
C ILE A 148 10.30 -2.59 13.10
N TYR A 149 11.42 -3.17 13.56
CA TYR A 149 12.25 -2.62 14.62
C TYR A 149 13.14 -1.52 14.04
N THR A 150 12.97 -0.26 14.45
CA THR A 150 13.62 0.87 13.78
C THR A 150 15.14 0.83 13.83
N HIS A 151 15.71 0.24 14.90
CA HIS A 151 17.16 0.02 14.97
C HIS A 151 17.70 -0.97 13.92
N SER A 152 16.84 -1.73 13.25
CA SER A 152 17.25 -2.55 12.11
C SER A 152 17.62 -1.72 10.87
N ILE A 153 17.20 -0.44 10.80
CA ILE A 153 17.56 0.49 9.71
C ILE A 153 19.09 0.68 9.63
N PRO A 154 19.77 1.15 10.70
CA PRO A 154 21.22 1.24 10.67
C PRO A 154 21.92 -0.12 10.55
N TRP A 155 21.32 -1.23 11.02
CA TRP A 155 21.90 -2.56 10.80
C TRP A 155 21.93 -2.93 9.31
N ALA A 156 20.86 -2.62 8.58
CA ALA A 156 20.76 -2.88 7.15
C ALA A 156 21.75 -2.07 6.32
N LEU A 157 22.01 -0.83 6.72
CA LEU A 157 22.89 0.11 6.00
C LEU A 157 24.38 -0.03 6.36
N HIS A 158 24.68 -0.32 7.63
CA HIS A 158 26.05 -0.20 8.18
C HIS A 158 26.54 -1.44 8.93
N THR A 159 25.80 -2.54 8.93
CA THR A 159 25.93 -3.74 9.76
C THR A 159 25.53 -3.55 11.23
N LYS A 160 25.13 -4.66 11.88
CA LYS A 160 24.66 -4.64 13.28
C LYS A 160 25.77 -4.21 14.25
N ASP A 161 27.00 -4.65 14.00
CA ASP A 161 28.16 -4.35 14.89
C ASP A 161 28.53 -2.86 14.79
N VAL A 162 28.67 -2.30 13.60
CA VAL A 162 28.95 -0.88 13.39
C VAL A 162 27.85 0.00 14.01
N ALA A 163 26.59 -0.35 13.78
CA ALA A 163 25.45 0.40 14.32
C ALA A 163 25.41 0.37 15.86
N LYS A 164 25.81 -0.74 16.49
CA LYS A 164 25.88 -0.86 17.95
C LYS A 164 27.05 -0.10 18.56
N GLN A 165 28.20 -0.03 17.86
CA GLN A 165 29.36 0.75 18.30
C GLN A 165 29.14 2.26 18.19
N HIS A 166 28.42 2.70 17.15
CA HIS A 166 28.26 4.10 16.80
C HIS A 166 26.77 4.51 16.84
N ARG A 167 26.20 4.65 18.04
CA ARG A 167 24.74 4.86 18.23
C ARG A 167 24.28 6.32 18.05
N LYS A 168 25.20 7.28 17.96
CA LYS A 168 24.83 8.70 17.86
C LYS A 168 24.29 9.02 16.47
N ARG A 169 23.25 9.87 16.40
CA ARG A 169 22.63 10.35 15.16
C ARG A 169 23.65 10.78 14.08
N ASN A 170 24.66 11.53 14.48
CA ASN A 170 25.62 12.17 13.57
C ASN A 170 26.77 11.26 13.11
N THR A 171 26.83 10.00 13.56
CA THR A 171 27.90 9.09 13.15
C THR A 171 27.63 8.43 11.82
N HIS A 172 26.38 8.06 11.58
CA HIS A 172 25.93 7.39 10.36
C HIS A 172 24.50 7.81 10.02
N PHE A 173 24.18 8.02 8.75
CA PHE A 173 22.86 8.44 8.32
C PHE A 173 21.75 7.41 8.64
N GLY A 174 22.08 6.13 8.73
CA GLY A 174 21.17 5.10 9.19
C GLY A 174 20.66 5.34 10.62
N ASN A 175 21.49 5.90 11.51
CA ASN A 175 21.06 6.28 12.87
C ASN A 175 20.14 7.50 12.83
N ALA A 176 20.37 8.42 11.91
CA ALA A 176 19.48 9.57 11.70
C ALA A 176 18.11 9.11 11.22
N LEU A 177 18.06 8.18 10.25
CA LEU A 177 16.81 7.57 9.78
C LEU A 177 16.05 6.83 10.88
N ASP A 178 16.74 6.06 11.73
CA ASP A 178 16.16 5.39 12.90
C ASP A 178 15.52 6.40 13.86
N GLU A 179 16.29 7.42 14.25
CA GLU A 179 15.81 8.44 15.19
C GLU A 179 14.64 9.23 14.64
N ASP A 180 14.70 9.67 13.36
CA ASP A 180 13.62 10.41 12.72
C ASP A 180 12.36 9.53 12.59
N SER A 181 12.50 8.22 12.31
CA SER A 181 11.39 7.28 12.27
C SER A 181 10.69 7.14 13.63
N ARG A 182 11.46 7.05 14.72
CA ARG A 182 10.89 6.97 16.08
C ARG A 182 10.13 8.25 16.47
N LYS A 183 10.62 9.42 16.08
CA LYS A 183 9.96 10.69 16.39
C LYS A 183 8.59 10.86 15.73
N LEU A 184 8.30 10.16 14.64
CA LEU A 184 6.99 10.12 13.99
C LEU A 184 5.94 9.33 14.76
N GLN A 185 6.34 8.48 15.72
CA GLN A 185 5.48 7.49 16.35
C GLN A 185 5.71 7.40 17.86
N ASP A 186 5.62 8.54 18.52
CA ASP A 186 5.67 8.63 19.99
C ASP A 186 7.00 8.11 20.60
N GLY A 187 8.09 8.23 19.87
CA GLY A 187 9.42 7.74 20.28
C GLY A 187 9.56 6.22 20.28
N GLN A 188 8.57 5.48 19.79
CA GLN A 188 8.58 4.01 19.80
C GLN A 188 9.56 3.44 18.79
N THR A 189 10.22 2.35 19.18
CA THR A 189 11.23 1.66 18.36
C THR A 189 10.65 0.57 17.46
N VAL A 190 9.35 0.33 17.50
CA VAL A 190 8.67 -0.71 16.71
C VAL A 190 7.55 -0.10 15.89
N GLY A 191 7.54 -0.43 14.61
CA GLY A 191 6.55 0.00 13.63
C GLY A 191 7.02 1.15 12.74
N LEU A 192 6.36 1.29 11.58
CA LEU A 192 6.42 2.44 10.70
C LEU A 192 4.98 2.81 10.29
N PRO A 193 4.65 4.10 10.14
CA PRO A 193 3.33 4.51 9.66
C PRO A 193 3.09 3.97 8.24
N ILE A 194 1.97 3.29 8.02
CA ILE A 194 1.58 2.76 6.70
C ILE A 194 0.99 3.89 5.87
N GLY A 195 1.45 4.07 4.64
CA GLY A 195 0.91 5.05 3.69
C GLY A 195 1.94 6.02 3.16
N PRO A 196 2.79 6.66 3.98
CA PRO A 196 3.87 7.52 3.50
C PRO A 196 4.92 6.76 2.68
N ASP A 197 5.44 7.39 1.62
CA ASP A 197 6.50 6.79 0.80
C ASP A 197 7.84 6.69 1.54
N THR A 198 8.08 7.50 2.59
CA THR A 198 9.24 7.38 3.47
C THR A 198 9.29 6.01 4.14
N SER A 199 8.15 5.50 4.62
CA SER A 199 8.06 4.15 5.21
C SER A 199 8.36 3.07 4.18
N ARG A 200 7.95 3.26 2.94
CA ARG A 200 8.24 2.34 1.84
C ARG A 200 9.74 2.30 1.49
N ILE A 201 10.40 3.48 1.50
CA ILE A 201 11.85 3.57 1.29
C ILE A 201 12.59 2.83 2.41
N ILE A 202 12.23 3.09 3.66
CA ILE A 202 12.86 2.45 4.82
C ILE A 202 12.62 0.95 4.81
N SER A 203 11.41 0.50 4.51
CA SER A 203 11.09 -0.92 4.42
C SER A 203 11.93 -1.63 3.34
N GLU A 204 12.14 -1.00 2.18
CA GLU A 204 12.98 -1.57 1.13
C GLU A 204 14.46 -1.66 1.54
N ILE A 205 14.98 -0.69 2.30
CA ILE A 205 16.34 -0.75 2.86
C ILE A 205 16.53 -2.04 3.68
N ILE A 206 15.60 -2.35 4.57
CA ILE A 206 15.67 -3.54 5.44
C ILE A 206 15.51 -4.82 4.61
N LEU A 207 14.54 -4.85 3.70
CA LEU A 207 14.28 -6.03 2.86
C LEU A 207 15.45 -6.37 1.93
N VAL A 208 16.15 -5.36 1.40
CA VAL A 208 17.35 -5.59 0.58
C VAL A 208 18.48 -6.20 1.40
N ALA A 209 18.64 -5.81 2.65
CA ALA A 209 19.63 -6.44 3.53
C ALA A 209 19.29 -7.92 3.79
N ILE A 210 18.01 -8.26 3.97
CA ILE A 210 17.51 -9.64 4.05
C ILE A 210 17.79 -10.42 2.76
N ASP A 211 17.50 -9.81 1.60
CA ASP A 211 17.80 -10.41 0.29
C ASP A 211 19.29 -10.75 0.14
N LYS A 212 20.17 -9.84 0.57
CA LYS A 212 21.64 -10.04 0.58
C LYS A 212 22.05 -11.18 1.49
N GLU A 213 21.48 -11.25 2.69
CA GLU A 213 21.76 -12.31 3.64
C GLU A 213 21.35 -13.67 3.11
N MET A 214 20.16 -13.77 2.48
CA MET A 214 19.74 -15.00 1.80
C MET A 214 20.71 -15.42 0.70
N LYS A 215 21.16 -14.47 -0.13
CA LYS A 215 22.12 -14.76 -1.20
C LYS A 215 23.47 -15.22 -0.65
N SER A 216 23.95 -14.60 0.43
CA SER A 216 25.20 -14.97 1.08
C SER A 216 25.16 -16.41 1.59
N ARG A 217 24.05 -16.85 2.19
CA ARG A 217 23.91 -18.18 2.80
C ARG A 217 23.59 -19.30 1.80
N LEU A 218 22.86 -18.97 0.73
CA LEU A 218 22.41 -19.94 -0.29
C LEU A 218 23.30 -19.96 -1.53
N GLY A 219 24.17 -18.97 -1.72
CA GLY A 219 24.98 -18.77 -2.91
C GLY A 219 24.15 -18.23 -4.08
N TYR A 220 23.08 -18.93 -4.45
CA TYR A 220 22.16 -18.52 -5.50
C TYR A 220 20.71 -18.61 -5.01
N VAL A 221 19.92 -17.57 -5.32
CA VAL A 221 18.49 -17.55 -5.01
C VAL A 221 17.75 -17.09 -6.28
N GLN A 222 16.77 -17.87 -6.69
CA GLN A 222 15.85 -17.50 -7.78
C GLN A 222 14.48 -17.20 -7.17
N GLY A 223 13.90 -16.06 -7.54
CA GLY A 223 12.59 -15.68 -6.99
C GLY A 223 12.18 -14.27 -7.36
N VAL A 224 11.04 -13.86 -6.86
CA VAL A 224 10.51 -12.49 -6.91
C VAL A 224 10.01 -12.09 -5.53
N ARG A 225 10.21 -10.83 -5.16
CA ARG A 225 9.68 -10.22 -3.95
C ARG A 225 8.87 -8.97 -4.31
N VAL A 226 7.65 -8.89 -3.80
CA VAL A 226 6.79 -7.70 -3.89
C VAL A 226 6.56 -7.18 -2.49
N VAL A 227 7.32 -6.16 -2.09
CA VAL A 227 7.38 -5.65 -0.71
C VAL A 227 7.73 -6.82 0.24
N ASP A 228 6.81 -7.26 1.08
CA ASP A 228 6.92 -8.33 2.08
C ASP A 228 6.56 -9.73 1.55
N ASP A 229 6.01 -9.85 0.33
CA ASP A 229 5.64 -11.12 -0.29
C ASP A 229 6.79 -11.71 -1.11
N TYR A 230 7.32 -12.87 -0.70
CA TYR A 230 8.35 -13.62 -1.40
C TYR A 230 7.79 -14.82 -2.16
N HIS A 231 8.27 -15.04 -3.38
CA HIS A 231 8.10 -16.26 -4.17
C HIS A 231 9.50 -16.75 -4.56
N LEU A 232 9.99 -17.80 -3.91
CA LEU A 232 11.34 -18.34 -4.09
C LEU A 232 11.25 -19.71 -4.77
N TYR A 233 12.08 -19.92 -5.80
CA TYR A 233 12.04 -21.12 -6.65
C TYR A 233 13.23 -22.02 -6.36
N PHE A 234 12.98 -23.33 -6.25
CA PHE A 234 13.98 -24.33 -5.92
C PHE A 234 13.89 -25.55 -6.86
N LYS A 235 15.05 -26.17 -7.15
CA LYS A 235 15.12 -27.35 -8.03
C LYS A 235 14.77 -28.65 -7.31
N THR A 236 15.20 -28.76 -6.06
CA THR A 236 14.99 -29.94 -5.21
C THR A 236 14.23 -29.59 -3.95
N HIS A 237 13.59 -30.59 -3.33
CA HIS A 237 12.91 -30.42 -2.04
C HIS A 237 13.91 -30.07 -0.93
N GLY A 238 15.12 -30.64 -0.94
CA GLY A 238 16.17 -30.32 0.02
C GLY A 238 16.62 -28.86 -0.07
N ASP A 239 16.73 -28.29 -1.30
CA ASP A 239 17.06 -26.88 -1.47
C ASP A 239 15.92 -25.98 -0.96
N LEU A 240 14.66 -26.39 -1.14
CA LEU A 240 13.49 -25.67 -0.64
C LEU A 240 13.51 -25.60 0.90
N GLU A 241 13.72 -26.73 1.59
CA GLU A 241 13.81 -26.76 3.07
C GLU A 241 14.99 -25.92 3.58
N LYS A 242 16.15 -26.02 2.92
CA LYS A 242 17.30 -25.15 3.23
C LYS A 242 16.96 -23.68 3.02
N GLY A 243 16.30 -23.33 1.92
CA GLY A 243 15.86 -21.96 1.60
C GLY A 243 14.89 -21.43 2.65
N ARG A 244 13.93 -22.27 3.07
CA ARG A 244 12.98 -21.98 4.14
C ARG A 244 13.71 -21.66 5.46
N ALA A 245 14.64 -22.50 5.89
CA ALA A 245 15.40 -22.25 7.10
C ALA A 245 16.23 -20.96 7.04
N VAL A 246 16.80 -20.67 5.86
CA VAL A 246 17.62 -19.46 5.67
C VAL A 246 16.78 -18.19 5.71
N ILE A 247 15.59 -18.16 5.07
CA ILE A 247 14.74 -16.95 5.12
C ILE A 247 14.22 -16.70 6.55
N HIS A 248 13.82 -17.75 7.27
CA HIS A 248 13.44 -17.62 8.67
C HIS A 248 14.54 -16.99 9.52
N LYS A 249 15.77 -17.47 9.35
CA LYS A 249 16.92 -16.94 10.08
C LYS A 249 17.25 -15.50 9.67
N ALA A 250 17.23 -15.19 8.36
CA ALA A 250 17.52 -13.85 7.87
C ALA A 250 16.50 -12.83 8.38
N LEU A 251 15.21 -13.17 8.43
CA LEU A 251 14.17 -12.32 9.01
C LEU A 251 14.40 -12.10 10.52
N LYS A 252 14.67 -13.17 11.27
CA LYS A 252 14.94 -13.10 12.71
C LYS A 252 16.14 -12.23 13.05
N ASP A 253 17.17 -12.21 12.21
CA ASP A 253 18.35 -11.35 12.41
C ASP A 253 18.01 -9.85 12.34
N TYR A 254 16.86 -9.49 11.70
CA TYR A 254 16.26 -8.15 11.62
C TYR A 254 15.01 -7.96 12.50
N GLU A 255 14.76 -8.87 13.46
CA GLU A 255 13.62 -8.85 14.40
C GLU A 255 12.25 -8.94 13.67
N LEU A 256 12.21 -9.64 12.54
CA LEU A 256 10.99 -9.88 11.75
C LEU A 256 10.60 -11.36 11.79
N GLU A 257 9.30 -11.63 11.62
CA GLU A 257 8.74 -12.97 11.64
C GLU A 257 7.92 -13.26 10.38
N LEU A 258 7.89 -14.53 9.96
CA LEU A 258 7.00 -14.98 8.89
C LEU A 258 5.56 -15.14 9.39
N ASN A 259 4.63 -14.89 8.49
CA ASN A 259 3.23 -15.22 8.68
C ASN A 259 3.01 -16.71 8.41
N GLN A 260 3.01 -17.52 9.47
CA GLN A 260 2.89 -18.97 9.38
C GLN A 260 1.63 -19.43 8.61
N ASN A 261 0.53 -18.66 8.69
CA ASN A 261 -0.72 -18.98 7.98
C ASN A 261 -0.65 -18.75 6.47
N LYS A 262 0.39 -18.05 6.00
CA LYS A 262 0.62 -17.74 4.58
C LYS A 262 1.88 -18.39 4.01
N GLU A 263 2.56 -19.19 4.81
CA GLU A 263 3.70 -19.98 4.34
C GLU A 263 3.19 -21.18 3.54
N LEU A 264 3.55 -21.26 2.25
CA LEU A 264 3.13 -22.33 1.36
C LEU A 264 4.34 -22.94 0.66
N LEU A 265 4.41 -24.28 0.71
CA LEU A 265 5.38 -25.08 -0.04
C LEU A 265 4.62 -25.81 -1.15
N LEU A 266 4.92 -25.46 -2.39
CA LEU A 266 4.14 -25.89 -3.55
C LEU A 266 5.03 -26.54 -4.60
N GLU A 267 4.48 -27.50 -5.35
CA GLU A 267 5.10 -28.04 -6.55
C GLU A 267 4.66 -27.26 -7.78
N LEU A 268 5.59 -26.99 -8.69
CA LEU A 268 5.33 -26.31 -9.97
C LEU A 268 4.98 -27.36 -11.05
N PRO A 269 4.18 -27.01 -12.07
CA PRO A 269 3.58 -25.67 -12.30
C PRO A 269 2.37 -25.40 -11.40
N GLU A 270 2.18 -24.12 -11.04
CA GLU A 270 1.02 -23.67 -10.28
C GLU A 270 0.20 -22.67 -11.11
N VAL A 271 -1.08 -22.56 -10.76
CA VAL A 271 -1.98 -21.57 -11.37
C VAL A 271 -1.46 -20.17 -11.10
N ILE A 272 -1.30 -19.38 -12.15
CA ILE A 272 -0.70 -18.04 -12.08
C ILE A 272 -1.73 -16.99 -11.67
N GLU A 273 -2.93 -17.09 -12.22
CA GLU A 273 -4.04 -16.16 -11.98
C GLU A 273 -5.30 -16.97 -11.70
N ASN A 274 -6.08 -16.56 -10.68
CA ASN A 274 -7.35 -17.21 -10.37
C ASN A 274 -8.36 -17.04 -11.51
N GLU A 275 -9.28 -17.99 -11.65
CA GLU A 275 -10.29 -18.02 -12.72
C GLU A 275 -11.07 -16.71 -12.84
N TRP A 276 -11.48 -16.11 -11.71
CA TRP A 276 -12.24 -14.87 -11.67
C TRP A 276 -11.51 -13.70 -12.34
N PHE A 277 -10.18 -13.67 -12.22
CA PHE A 277 -9.39 -12.55 -12.72
C PHE A 277 -9.41 -12.51 -14.25
N SER A 278 -9.19 -13.66 -14.90
CA SER A 278 -9.21 -13.75 -16.36
C SER A 278 -10.61 -13.48 -16.92
N GLU A 279 -11.66 -14.02 -16.30
CA GLU A 279 -13.04 -13.83 -16.75
C GLU A 279 -13.48 -12.36 -16.64
N ILE A 280 -13.24 -11.71 -15.49
CA ILE A 280 -13.55 -10.30 -15.34
C ILE A 280 -12.69 -9.44 -16.27
N ARG A 281 -11.41 -9.78 -16.48
CA ARG A 281 -10.51 -9.04 -17.38
C ARG A 281 -11.02 -9.05 -18.82
N GLU A 282 -11.44 -10.19 -19.31
CA GLU A 282 -11.88 -10.38 -20.70
C GLU A 282 -13.33 -9.96 -20.94
N PHE A 283 -14.11 -9.71 -19.89
CA PHE A 283 -15.51 -9.29 -20.02
C PHE A 283 -15.63 -8.01 -20.83
N LYS A 284 -16.55 -7.98 -21.80
CA LYS A 284 -16.78 -6.84 -22.69
C LYS A 284 -18.23 -6.38 -22.63
N PHE A 285 -18.43 -5.07 -22.51
CA PHE A 285 -19.73 -4.45 -22.57
C PHE A 285 -20.06 -4.06 -24.03
N ARG A 286 -21.22 -4.49 -24.52
CA ARG A 286 -21.72 -4.09 -25.85
C ARG A 286 -22.23 -2.66 -25.84
N ASN A 287 -22.11 -1.94 -26.96
CA ASN A 287 -22.46 -0.52 -27.00
C ASN A 287 -23.96 -0.26 -27.07
N ARG A 288 -24.76 -1.17 -27.70
CA ARG A 288 -26.20 -0.99 -27.84
C ARG A 288 -26.89 -1.13 -26.49
N TRP A 289 -27.68 -0.13 -26.08
CA TRP A 289 -28.22 0.04 -24.74
C TRP A 289 -28.95 -1.19 -24.16
N ASN A 290 -29.76 -1.91 -24.97
CA ASN A 290 -30.47 -3.11 -24.52
C ASN A 290 -29.52 -4.28 -24.23
N TYR A 291 -28.53 -4.52 -25.10
CA TYR A 291 -27.51 -5.54 -24.86
C TYR A 291 -26.57 -5.16 -23.71
N GLN A 292 -26.20 -3.88 -23.66
CA GLN A 292 -25.37 -3.38 -22.55
C GLN A 292 -26.08 -3.55 -21.19
N ARG A 293 -27.41 -3.42 -21.13
CA ARG A 293 -28.19 -3.67 -19.91
C ARG A 293 -28.00 -5.11 -19.42
N THR A 294 -28.16 -6.07 -20.33
CA THR A 294 -27.93 -7.49 -20.02
C THR A 294 -26.49 -7.71 -19.57
N ASP A 295 -25.52 -7.12 -20.27
CA ASP A 295 -24.11 -7.24 -19.93
C ASP A 295 -23.80 -6.68 -18.53
N ILE A 296 -24.40 -5.56 -18.15
CA ILE A 296 -24.25 -4.96 -16.81
C ILE A 296 -24.75 -5.93 -15.74
N ILE A 297 -25.93 -6.50 -15.91
CA ILE A 297 -26.51 -7.45 -14.97
C ILE A 297 -25.62 -8.69 -14.87
N THR A 298 -25.28 -9.30 -16.01
CA THR A 298 -24.39 -10.47 -16.05
C THR A 298 -23.03 -10.21 -15.40
N PHE A 299 -22.45 -9.04 -15.66
CA PHE A 299 -21.17 -8.66 -15.07
C PHE A 299 -21.24 -8.62 -13.53
N PHE A 300 -22.25 -7.96 -12.97
CA PHE A 300 -22.40 -7.88 -11.52
C PHE A 300 -22.74 -9.24 -10.89
N ASP A 301 -23.57 -10.05 -11.53
CA ASP A 301 -23.86 -11.41 -11.05
C ASP A 301 -22.60 -12.28 -11.00
N THR A 302 -21.79 -12.22 -12.07
CA THR A 302 -20.49 -12.91 -12.14
C THR A 302 -19.55 -12.42 -11.04
N VAL A 303 -19.40 -11.10 -10.91
CA VAL A 303 -18.49 -10.49 -9.92
C VAL A 303 -18.92 -10.80 -8.48
N ILE A 304 -20.22 -10.71 -8.17
CA ILE A 304 -20.75 -11.02 -6.84
C ILE A 304 -20.58 -12.51 -6.53
N THR A 305 -20.79 -13.38 -7.50
CA THR A 305 -20.58 -14.83 -7.36
C THR A 305 -19.11 -15.11 -7.00
N TYR A 306 -18.18 -14.51 -7.74
CA TYR A 306 -16.75 -14.68 -7.45
C TYR A 306 -16.32 -14.01 -6.14
N ALA A 307 -16.87 -12.86 -5.78
CA ALA A 307 -16.58 -12.22 -4.51
C ALA A 307 -16.99 -13.11 -3.31
N LYS A 308 -18.09 -13.83 -3.42
CA LYS A 308 -18.53 -14.79 -2.41
C LYS A 308 -17.69 -16.07 -2.42
N LYS A 309 -17.24 -16.54 -3.60
CA LYS A 309 -16.40 -17.75 -3.74
C LYS A 309 -14.96 -17.50 -3.26
N PHE A 310 -14.43 -16.29 -3.46
CA PHE A 310 -13.08 -15.88 -3.09
C PHE A 310 -13.08 -14.72 -2.09
N PRO A 311 -13.55 -14.92 -0.85
CA PRO A 311 -13.71 -13.85 0.13
C PRO A 311 -12.38 -13.24 0.61
N ASP A 312 -11.25 -13.90 0.31
CA ASP A 312 -9.89 -13.44 0.62
C ASP A 312 -9.28 -12.56 -0.48
N GLU A 313 -10.03 -12.30 -1.56
CA GLU A 313 -9.56 -11.56 -2.70
C GLU A 313 -10.39 -10.30 -2.97
N LEU A 314 -9.78 -9.31 -3.59
CA LEU A 314 -10.40 -8.01 -3.88
C LEU A 314 -11.13 -8.05 -5.24
N VAL A 315 -12.05 -8.99 -5.41
CA VAL A 315 -12.77 -9.24 -6.67
C VAL A 315 -13.59 -8.01 -7.08
N LEU A 316 -14.39 -7.47 -6.17
CA LEU A 316 -15.21 -6.26 -6.44
C LEU A 316 -14.33 -5.03 -6.68
N THR A 317 -13.26 -4.84 -5.92
CA THR A 317 -12.32 -3.72 -6.15
C THR A 317 -11.73 -3.79 -7.57
N TYR A 318 -11.31 -4.97 -8.04
CA TYR A 318 -10.81 -5.14 -9.40
C TYR A 318 -11.89 -4.85 -10.45
N ALA A 319 -13.07 -5.43 -10.27
CA ALA A 319 -14.21 -5.24 -11.18
C ALA A 319 -14.61 -3.76 -11.30
N MET A 320 -14.75 -3.06 -10.18
CA MET A 320 -15.07 -1.63 -10.16
C MET A 320 -13.98 -0.77 -10.82
N SER A 321 -12.71 -1.14 -10.69
CA SER A 321 -11.61 -0.44 -11.37
C SER A 321 -11.74 -0.52 -12.90
N LYS A 322 -12.32 -1.60 -13.42
CA LYS A 322 -12.58 -1.79 -14.85
C LYS A 322 -13.72 -0.91 -15.36
N LEU A 323 -14.78 -0.70 -14.56
CA LEU A 323 -15.96 0.09 -14.96
C LEU A 323 -15.60 1.53 -15.30
N ARG A 324 -14.58 2.13 -14.68
CA ARG A 324 -14.16 3.52 -14.95
C ARG A 324 -13.71 3.78 -16.41
N PHE A 325 -13.32 2.72 -17.13
CA PHE A 325 -12.92 2.80 -18.54
C PHE A 325 -14.05 2.44 -19.51
N THR A 326 -15.22 2.12 -18.99
CA THR A 326 -16.39 1.72 -19.78
C THR A 326 -17.32 2.91 -19.95
N VAL A 327 -17.81 3.12 -21.17
CA VAL A 327 -18.83 4.13 -21.45
C VAL A 327 -20.20 3.47 -21.33
N PHE A 328 -21.02 3.97 -20.42
CA PHE A 328 -22.37 3.45 -20.23
C PHE A 328 -23.41 4.35 -20.87
N ASN A 329 -24.44 3.72 -21.42
CA ASN A 329 -25.59 4.44 -21.99
C ASN A 329 -26.48 4.99 -20.86
N VAL A 330 -26.97 6.24 -21.04
CA VAL A 330 -27.80 6.92 -20.03
C VAL A 330 -29.03 6.10 -19.64
N LYS A 331 -29.64 5.34 -20.59
CA LYS A 331 -30.81 4.47 -20.32
C LYS A 331 -30.50 3.34 -19.33
N ASN A 332 -29.25 2.99 -19.11
CA ASN A 332 -28.81 1.93 -18.19
C ASN A 332 -28.31 2.47 -16.86
N TRP A 333 -28.24 3.81 -16.72
CA TRP A 333 -27.61 4.42 -15.57
C TRP A 333 -28.26 4.04 -14.24
N LYS A 334 -29.61 4.07 -14.18
CA LYS A 334 -30.36 3.72 -12.96
C LYS A 334 -30.02 2.32 -12.43
N ILE A 335 -29.90 1.34 -13.34
CA ILE A 335 -29.54 -0.04 -12.98
C ILE A 335 -28.07 -0.10 -12.49
N LEU A 336 -27.16 0.52 -13.24
CA LEU A 336 -25.74 0.55 -12.87
C LEU A 336 -25.52 1.21 -11.51
N GLN A 337 -26.19 2.36 -11.26
CA GLN A 337 -26.13 3.05 -9.97
C GLN A 337 -26.59 2.15 -8.83
N SER A 338 -27.73 1.49 -8.97
CA SER A 338 -28.27 0.60 -7.92
C SER A 338 -27.33 -0.59 -7.65
N LEU A 339 -26.77 -1.20 -8.70
CA LEU A 339 -25.84 -2.32 -8.54
C LEU A 339 -24.53 -1.90 -7.86
N MET A 340 -24.01 -0.71 -8.17
CA MET A 340 -22.82 -0.17 -7.50
C MET A 340 -23.08 0.11 -6.01
N LEU A 341 -24.24 0.68 -5.66
CA LEU A 341 -24.61 0.94 -4.26
C LEU A 341 -24.79 -0.36 -3.49
N ASN A 342 -25.46 -1.36 -4.07
CA ASN A 342 -25.61 -2.67 -3.43
C ASN A 342 -24.27 -3.39 -3.21
N ALA A 343 -23.32 -3.23 -4.13
CA ALA A 343 -22.00 -3.83 -4.01
C ALA A 343 -21.19 -3.28 -2.82
N LEU A 344 -21.48 -2.06 -2.34
CA LEU A 344 -20.86 -1.48 -1.14
C LEU A 344 -21.10 -2.33 0.12
N LEU A 345 -22.25 -3.02 0.20
CA LEU A 345 -22.58 -3.88 1.34
C LEU A 345 -21.68 -5.12 1.44
N ILE A 346 -21.06 -5.51 0.33
CA ILE A 346 -20.16 -6.67 0.28
C ILE A 346 -18.71 -6.24 0.53
N GLU A 347 -18.27 -5.16 -0.12
CA GLU A 347 -16.89 -4.70 -0.07
C GLU A 347 -16.82 -3.15 0.00
N PRO A 348 -16.84 -2.55 1.19
CA PRO A 348 -16.76 -1.08 1.37
C PRO A 348 -15.54 -0.43 0.70
N LYS A 349 -14.49 -1.18 0.47
CA LYS A 349 -13.27 -0.71 -0.20
C LYS A 349 -13.49 -0.20 -1.63
N ILE A 350 -14.62 -0.54 -2.26
CA ILE A 350 -14.98 -0.04 -3.59
C ILE A 350 -15.49 1.40 -3.62
N LEU A 351 -15.76 2.03 -2.46
CA LEU A 351 -16.27 3.41 -2.35
C LEU A 351 -15.55 4.43 -3.25
N PRO A 352 -14.20 4.44 -3.39
CA PRO A 352 -13.53 5.36 -4.30
C PRO A 352 -13.97 5.24 -5.76
N TYR A 353 -14.21 4.02 -6.22
CA TYR A 353 -14.67 3.75 -7.58
C TYR A 353 -16.14 4.12 -7.77
N VAL A 354 -16.98 3.84 -6.76
CA VAL A 354 -18.39 4.25 -6.74
C VAL A 354 -18.48 5.78 -6.77
N ALA A 355 -17.71 6.48 -5.91
CA ALA A 355 -17.64 7.94 -5.90
C ALA A 355 -17.22 8.50 -7.27
N GLN A 356 -16.16 7.95 -7.87
CA GLN A 356 -15.67 8.38 -9.19
C GLN A 356 -16.74 8.24 -10.28
N ASN A 357 -17.47 7.12 -10.29
CA ASN A 357 -18.54 6.90 -11.25
C ASN A 357 -19.74 7.84 -11.00
N LEU A 358 -20.28 7.89 -9.78
CA LEU A 358 -21.43 8.73 -9.44
C LEU A 358 -21.16 10.21 -9.75
N ILE A 359 -20.05 10.75 -9.23
CA ILE A 359 -19.66 12.16 -9.45
C ILE A 359 -19.32 12.42 -10.92
N GLY A 360 -18.64 11.47 -11.58
CA GLY A 360 -18.26 11.60 -12.98
C GLY A 360 -19.46 11.64 -13.93
N TYR A 361 -20.46 10.80 -13.72
CA TYR A 361 -21.68 10.78 -14.53
C TYR A 361 -22.63 11.94 -14.18
N TYR A 362 -22.71 12.34 -12.90
CA TYR A 362 -23.42 13.56 -12.49
C TYR A 362 -22.87 14.79 -13.22
N LYS A 363 -21.55 14.97 -13.26
CA LYS A 363 -20.89 16.06 -14.00
C LYS A 363 -21.13 16.03 -15.52
N LYS A 364 -21.44 14.87 -16.07
CA LYS A 364 -21.81 14.69 -17.48
C LYS A 364 -23.31 14.94 -17.75
N GLY A 365 -24.08 15.35 -16.75
CA GLY A 365 -25.50 15.65 -16.86
C GLY A 365 -26.41 14.41 -16.85
N PHE A 366 -25.94 13.27 -16.34
CA PHE A 366 -26.81 12.11 -16.15
C PHE A 366 -27.78 12.38 -15.00
N ASN A 367 -29.03 12.00 -15.23
CA ASN A 367 -30.07 12.09 -14.19
C ASN A 367 -29.82 10.97 -13.16
N ILE A 368 -29.18 11.34 -12.05
CA ILE A 368 -28.93 10.44 -10.92
C ILE A 368 -30.20 10.29 -10.07
N ASN A 369 -30.43 9.13 -9.49
CA ASN A 369 -31.47 8.94 -8.50
C ASN A 369 -30.95 9.38 -7.12
N GLU A 370 -31.14 10.67 -6.80
CA GLU A 370 -30.63 11.30 -5.57
C GLU A 370 -31.23 10.67 -4.31
N SER A 371 -32.54 10.37 -4.29
CA SER A 371 -33.18 9.71 -3.15
C SER A 371 -32.54 8.35 -2.85
N ALA A 372 -32.36 7.50 -3.87
CA ALA A 372 -31.74 6.19 -3.68
C ALA A 372 -30.28 6.28 -3.23
N ILE A 373 -29.53 7.29 -3.71
CA ILE A 373 -28.14 7.53 -3.24
C ILE A 373 -28.16 7.97 -1.78
N LYS A 374 -29.04 8.93 -1.44
CA LYS A 374 -29.19 9.43 -0.07
C LYS A 374 -29.51 8.29 0.87
N ASP A 375 -30.59 7.56 0.61
CA ASP A 375 -31.05 6.47 1.48
C ASP A 375 -29.97 5.40 1.68
N ALA A 376 -29.29 4.99 0.60
CA ALA A 376 -28.24 3.97 0.67
C ALA A 376 -27.01 4.45 1.47
N LEU A 377 -26.57 5.71 1.24
CA LEU A 377 -25.37 6.22 1.91
C LEU A 377 -25.65 6.67 3.35
N GLU A 378 -26.83 7.14 3.70
CA GLU A 378 -27.20 7.44 5.07
C GLU A 378 -27.25 6.15 5.92
N GLN A 379 -27.90 5.09 5.43
CA GLN A 379 -27.88 3.79 6.11
C GLN A 379 -26.45 3.24 6.25
N PHE A 380 -25.64 3.42 5.22
CA PHE A 380 -24.24 3.01 5.23
C PHE A 380 -23.43 3.81 6.27
N ILE A 381 -23.64 5.14 6.38
CA ILE A 381 -23.00 5.99 7.38
C ILE A 381 -23.41 5.58 8.81
N ILE A 382 -24.72 5.39 9.06
CA ILE A 382 -25.24 4.97 10.37
C ILE A 382 -24.54 3.67 10.80
N TYR A 383 -24.56 2.64 9.94
CA TYR A 383 -23.93 1.36 10.25
C TYR A 383 -22.43 1.49 10.57
N HIS A 384 -21.70 2.30 9.78
CA HIS A 384 -20.25 2.45 9.96
C HIS A 384 -19.87 3.42 11.07
N SER A 385 -20.77 4.31 11.51
CA SER A 385 -20.56 5.23 12.63
C SER A 385 -20.42 4.48 13.93
N ASP A 386 -21.27 3.49 14.20
CA ASP A 386 -21.20 2.64 15.38
C ASP A 386 -19.88 1.86 15.48
N LEU A 387 -19.24 1.63 14.34
CA LEU A 387 -17.96 0.92 14.24
C LEU A 387 -16.74 1.85 14.17
N SER A 388 -16.92 3.16 14.20
CA SER A 388 -15.86 4.17 14.04
C SER A 388 -15.02 3.95 12.77
N ASN A 389 -15.66 3.67 11.64
CA ASN A 389 -15.03 3.37 10.35
C ASN A 389 -14.77 4.64 9.53
N ASP A 390 -13.66 5.32 9.80
CA ASP A 390 -13.31 6.64 9.22
C ASP A 390 -13.38 6.70 7.69
N PHE A 391 -12.85 5.68 7.01
CA PHE A 391 -12.80 5.63 5.54
C PHE A 391 -14.19 5.61 4.93
N GLU A 392 -15.07 4.76 5.45
CA GLU A 392 -16.43 4.57 4.97
C GLU A 392 -17.25 5.82 5.16
N ILE A 393 -17.24 6.37 6.37
CA ILE A 393 -18.01 7.56 6.75
C ILE A 393 -17.54 8.76 5.91
N SER A 394 -16.23 9.05 5.95
CA SER A 394 -15.70 10.22 5.26
C SER A 394 -15.95 10.20 3.74
N ARG A 395 -15.86 9.02 3.11
CA ARG A 395 -16.11 8.89 1.68
C ARG A 395 -17.59 8.95 1.31
N ALA A 396 -18.48 8.37 2.11
CA ALA A 396 -19.92 8.50 1.91
C ALA A 396 -20.37 9.97 2.02
N LEU A 397 -19.90 10.67 3.04
CA LEU A 397 -20.12 12.12 3.21
C LEU A 397 -19.56 12.93 2.02
N TRP A 398 -18.38 12.56 1.53
CA TRP A 398 -17.78 13.18 0.36
C TRP A 398 -18.63 12.99 -0.90
N ILE A 399 -19.20 11.81 -1.12
CA ILE A 399 -20.11 11.54 -2.25
C ILE A 399 -21.32 12.44 -2.15
N LEU A 400 -22.03 12.45 -1.02
CA LEU A 400 -23.22 13.27 -0.79
C LEU A 400 -22.93 14.76 -1.03
N LYS A 401 -21.88 15.29 -0.41
CA LYS A 401 -21.44 16.67 -0.62
C LYS A 401 -21.13 17.00 -2.10
N SER A 402 -20.42 16.08 -2.79
CA SER A 402 -20.03 16.28 -4.19
C SER A 402 -21.22 16.27 -5.15
N LEU A 403 -22.28 15.56 -4.80
CA LEU A 403 -23.54 15.49 -5.53
C LEU A 403 -24.56 16.55 -5.08
N LYS A 404 -24.21 17.37 -4.08
CA LYS A 404 -25.09 18.39 -3.45
C LYS A 404 -26.37 17.80 -2.83
N ILE A 405 -26.28 16.59 -2.30
CA ILE A 405 -27.38 15.91 -1.62
C ILE A 405 -27.27 16.25 -0.12
N GLU A 406 -28.32 16.81 0.45
CA GLU A 406 -28.41 17.13 1.86
C GLU A 406 -28.65 15.89 2.71
N ILE A 407 -27.95 15.82 3.84
CA ILE A 407 -28.07 14.74 4.80
C ILE A 407 -29.26 15.04 5.71
N SER A 408 -29.99 14.00 6.11
CA SER A 408 -31.05 14.13 7.11
C SER A 408 -30.42 14.47 8.48
N GLU A 409 -31.12 15.35 9.28
CA GLU A 409 -30.67 15.71 10.63
C GLU A 409 -30.66 14.51 11.59
#